data_d1846631b93969ba8b9306bc695717ab
#
_entry.id   d1846631b93969ba8b9306bc695717ab
#
_cell.length_a   1.000
_cell.length_b   1.000
_cell.length_c   1.000
_cell.angle_alpha   90.00
_cell.angle_beta   90.00
_cell.angle_gamma   90.00
#
_symmetry.space_group_name_H-M   'P 1'
#
loop_
_entity.id
_entity.type
_entity.pdbx_description
1 polymer ?
#
loop_
_entity_poly.entity_id
_entity_poly.type
_entity_poly.pdbx_seq_one_letter_code
_entity_poly.pdbx_strand_id
1 'polypeptide(L)'
;VTKQTRSLIIIPTYNEAENLEPLVTAILALDADFEILVVDDNSPDGTGEIADRLSRELPGIHVMHRPGKMGLGTAYVEGFRWAIERGYDYVFEMDCDFSHDPGYLPTFPTKITSADLVIGSRYVKGGSTPNWGILRRLISWGGNAFARLMLGLKAHDCTGGFRCYRREMLQQVPWDKIRLQGYGFQIGAVYYVERLGGKVVEFPITFEDRRVGQSKMSSRIVMEAFAYVIRMALSDKKRGDVHTLKSETT
;
A
#
# COMPACT_ATOMS: atom_id res chain seq x y z
N VAL A 1 -20.44 -25.51 -1.45
CA VAL A 1 -19.11 -25.23 -2.02
C VAL A 1 -18.67 -23.92 -1.41
N THR A 2 -17.73 -23.95 -0.46
CA THR A 2 -17.08 -22.75 0.07
C THR A 2 -16.35 -22.08 -1.08
N LYS A 3 -16.73 -20.86 -1.43
CA LYS A 3 -16.04 -20.07 -2.46
C LYS A 3 -14.57 -19.92 -2.01
N GLN A 4 -13.65 -20.39 -2.84
CA GLN A 4 -12.22 -20.20 -2.60
C GLN A 4 -11.91 -18.70 -2.62
N THR A 5 -11.31 -18.18 -1.57
CA THR A 5 -10.93 -16.79 -1.46
C THR A 5 -9.75 -16.50 -2.39
N ARG A 6 -9.88 -15.49 -3.25
CA ARG A 6 -8.84 -15.11 -4.21
C ARG A 6 -8.07 -13.90 -3.70
N SER A 7 -6.75 -14.01 -3.69
CA SER A 7 -5.81 -12.99 -3.21
C SER A 7 -4.90 -12.50 -4.34
N LEU A 8 -4.80 -11.18 -4.52
CA LEU A 8 -3.93 -10.56 -5.52
C LEU A 8 -2.88 -9.67 -4.85
N ILE A 9 -1.62 -9.86 -5.19
CA ILE A 9 -0.52 -8.98 -4.78
C ILE A 9 -0.20 -8.04 -5.94
N ILE A 10 -0.35 -6.74 -5.72
CA ILE A 10 0.03 -5.71 -6.68
C ILE A 10 1.46 -5.28 -6.40
N ILE A 11 2.32 -5.39 -7.40
CA ILE A 11 3.74 -5.05 -7.35
C ILE A 11 4.03 -3.99 -8.42
N PRO A 12 4.04 -2.70 -8.06
CA PRO A 12 4.47 -1.64 -8.96
C PRO A 12 5.97 -1.73 -9.23
N THR A 13 6.36 -1.59 -10.50
CA THR A 13 7.76 -1.66 -10.92
C THR A 13 8.19 -0.45 -11.74
N TYR A 14 9.41 0.02 -11.50
CA TYR A 14 10.15 0.94 -12.35
C TYR A 14 11.65 0.77 -12.10
N ASN A 15 12.37 0.17 -13.06
CA ASN A 15 13.78 -0.24 -12.93
C ASN A 15 13.99 -1.24 -11.77
N GLU A 16 13.36 -2.39 -11.87
CA GLU A 16 13.40 -3.45 -10.85
C GLU A 16 13.81 -4.82 -11.47
N ALA A 17 14.53 -4.81 -12.60
CA ALA A 17 14.91 -6.04 -13.32
C ALA A 17 15.65 -7.07 -12.45
N GLU A 18 16.50 -6.61 -11.51
CA GLU A 18 17.24 -7.49 -10.61
C GLU A 18 16.40 -8.07 -9.45
N ASN A 19 15.29 -7.40 -9.11
CA ASN A 19 14.46 -7.75 -7.96
C ASN A 19 13.21 -8.57 -8.34
N LEU A 20 12.63 -8.34 -9.52
CA LEU A 20 11.29 -8.83 -9.87
C LEU A 20 11.21 -10.36 -9.85
N GLU A 21 12.06 -11.05 -10.59
CA GLU A 21 11.99 -12.52 -10.68
C GLU A 21 12.33 -13.22 -9.35
N PRO A 22 13.37 -12.79 -8.59
CA PRO A 22 13.60 -13.31 -7.25
C PRO A 22 12.41 -13.11 -6.30
N LEU A 23 11.74 -11.95 -6.36
CA LEU A 23 10.59 -11.67 -5.51
C LEU A 23 9.39 -12.56 -5.87
N VAL A 24 9.05 -12.65 -7.17
CA VAL A 24 7.97 -13.53 -7.67
C VAL A 24 8.24 -14.97 -7.24
N THR A 25 9.48 -15.45 -7.41
CA THR A 25 9.87 -16.80 -6.99
C THR A 25 9.69 -16.99 -5.48
N ALA A 26 10.09 -16.02 -4.66
CA ALA A 26 9.93 -16.10 -3.21
C ALA A 26 8.46 -16.12 -2.78
N ILE A 27 7.59 -15.37 -3.47
CA ILE A 27 6.14 -15.37 -3.20
C ILE A 27 5.51 -16.72 -3.58
N LEU A 28 5.84 -17.25 -4.75
CA LEU A 28 5.30 -18.52 -5.24
C LEU A 28 5.81 -19.75 -4.44
N ALA A 29 6.94 -19.61 -3.74
CA ALA A 29 7.44 -20.64 -2.83
C ALA A 29 6.66 -20.71 -1.50
N LEU A 30 5.78 -19.76 -1.23
CA LEU A 30 4.92 -19.79 -0.04
C LEU A 30 3.79 -20.82 -0.25
N ASP A 31 3.43 -21.52 0.82
CA ASP A 31 2.28 -22.43 0.83
C ASP A 31 0.97 -21.62 0.97
N ALA A 32 0.67 -20.82 -0.08
CA ALA A 32 -0.52 -19.96 -0.12
C ALA A 32 -0.88 -19.59 -1.57
N ASP A 33 -2.17 -19.56 -1.87
CA ASP A 33 -2.71 -19.24 -3.20
C ASP A 33 -2.71 -17.71 -3.44
N PHE A 34 -1.56 -17.15 -3.84
CA PHE A 34 -1.43 -15.76 -4.25
C PHE A 34 -1.31 -15.65 -5.77
N GLU A 35 -2.11 -14.78 -6.37
CA GLU A 35 -1.85 -14.29 -7.72
C GLU A 35 -1.11 -12.95 -7.63
N ILE A 36 -0.32 -12.62 -8.66
CA ILE A 36 0.52 -11.41 -8.69
C ILE A 36 0.13 -10.57 -9.90
N LEU A 37 -0.05 -9.27 -9.69
CA LEU A 37 -0.14 -8.27 -10.76
C LEU A 37 1.10 -7.37 -10.71
N VAL A 38 1.97 -7.53 -11.69
CA VAL A 38 3.07 -6.59 -11.93
C VAL A 38 2.51 -5.38 -12.68
N VAL A 39 2.70 -4.17 -12.14
CA VAL A 39 2.30 -2.91 -12.79
C VAL A 39 3.57 -2.17 -13.18
N ASP A 40 3.98 -2.32 -14.44
CA ASP A 40 5.22 -1.75 -14.94
C ASP A 40 5.04 -0.37 -15.57
N ASP A 41 5.82 0.59 -15.07
CA ASP A 41 5.82 1.99 -15.48
C ASP A 41 6.72 2.25 -16.72
N ASN A 42 6.72 1.33 -17.70
CA ASN A 42 7.56 1.38 -18.89
C ASN A 42 9.04 1.45 -18.50
N SER A 43 9.50 0.46 -17.78
CA SER A 43 10.88 0.37 -17.30
C SER A 43 11.87 0.22 -18.44
N PRO A 44 12.92 1.05 -18.53
CA PRO A 44 13.92 0.96 -19.60
C PRO A 44 14.99 -0.12 -19.37
N ASP A 45 15.00 -0.80 -18.23
CA ASP A 45 16.03 -1.77 -17.82
C ASP A 45 15.68 -3.25 -18.12
N GLY A 46 14.56 -3.48 -18.84
CA GLY A 46 14.09 -4.85 -19.15
C GLY A 46 13.15 -5.45 -18.11
N THR A 47 12.71 -4.70 -17.10
CA THR A 47 11.74 -5.19 -16.09
C THR A 47 10.45 -5.66 -16.74
N GLY A 48 9.92 -4.90 -17.73
CA GLY A 48 8.68 -5.24 -18.42
C GLY A 48 8.77 -6.55 -19.19
N GLU A 49 9.89 -6.80 -19.89
CA GLU A 49 10.16 -8.05 -20.61
C GLU A 49 10.27 -9.26 -19.67
N ILE A 50 10.87 -9.06 -18.50
CA ILE A 50 10.90 -10.08 -17.43
C ILE A 50 9.49 -10.39 -16.95
N ALA A 51 8.68 -9.37 -16.68
CA ALA A 51 7.29 -9.54 -16.25
C ALA A 51 6.47 -10.31 -17.29
N ASP A 52 6.59 -9.95 -18.58
CA ASP A 52 5.93 -10.66 -19.68
C ASP A 52 6.36 -12.13 -19.80
N ARG A 53 7.64 -12.42 -19.61
CA ARG A 53 8.13 -13.80 -19.59
C ARG A 53 7.52 -14.58 -18.44
N LEU A 54 7.57 -14.04 -17.21
CA LEU A 54 7.01 -14.68 -16.03
C LEU A 54 5.51 -14.95 -16.18
N SER A 55 4.75 -14.02 -16.78
CA SER A 55 3.31 -14.20 -17.00
C SER A 55 2.97 -15.30 -18.00
N ARG A 56 3.86 -15.60 -18.96
CA ARG A 56 3.68 -16.72 -19.90
C ARG A 56 4.09 -18.05 -19.30
N GLU A 57 5.08 -18.06 -18.43
CA GLU A 57 5.68 -19.29 -17.87
C GLU A 57 4.96 -19.76 -16.60
N LEU A 58 4.38 -18.84 -15.82
CA LEU A 58 3.85 -19.10 -14.49
C LEU A 58 2.36 -18.73 -14.41
N PRO A 59 1.49 -19.68 -14.05
CA PRO A 59 0.08 -19.38 -13.83
C PRO A 59 -0.09 -18.41 -12.64
N GLY A 60 -1.11 -17.52 -12.71
CA GLY A 60 -1.39 -16.56 -11.64
C GLY A 60 -0.50 -15.31 -11.66
N ILE A 61 0.41 -15.17 -12.63
CA ILE A 61 1.17 -13.94 -12.84
C ILE A 61 0.52 -13.14 -13.96
N HIS A 62 0.20 -11.88 -13.66
CA HIS A 62 -0.41 -10.93 -14.58
C HIS A 62 0.47 -9.70 -14.73
N VAL A 63 0.39 -9.05 -15.89
CA VAL A 63 1.16 -7.84 -16.19
C VAL A 63 0.25 -6.72 -16.68
N MET A 64 0.50 -5.53 -16.21
CA MET A 64 -0.09 -4.30 -16.69
C MET A 64 1.04 -3.34 -17.06
N HIS A 65 1.18 -3.04 -18.35
CA HIS A 65 2.11 -2.00 -18.81
C HIS A 65 1.44 -0.64 -18.81
N ARG A 66 2.13 0.33 -18.25
CA ARG A 66 1.72 1.74 -18.27
C ARG A 66 2.62 2.54 -19.23
N PRO A 67 2.15 3.67 -19.77
CA PRO A 67 2.91 4.39 -20.79
C PRO A 67 4.21 5.02 -20.27
N GLY A 68 4.42 5.08 -18.96
CA GLY A 68 5.63 5.64 -18.33
C GLY A 68 5.48 5.82 -16.85
N LYS A 69 6.48 6.42 -16.21
CA LYS A 69 6.52 6.66 -14.77
C LYS A 69 5.44 7.65 -14.33
N MET A 70 4.29 7.14 -13.95
CA MET A 70 3.12 7.93 -13.53
C MET A 70 2.99 8.02 -12.00
N GLY A 71 3.82 7.28 -11.26
CA GLY A 71 3.90 7.29 -9.81
C GLY A 71 3.19 6.15 -9.11
N LEU A 72 3.71 5.84 -7.91
CA LEU A 72 3.33 4.67 -7.11
C LEU A 72 1.83 4.61 -6.80
N GLY A 73 1.25 5.71 -6.33
CA GLY A 73 -0.16 5.75 -5.94
C GLY A 73 -1.10 5.45 -7.11
N THR A 74 -0.80 5.97 -8.31
CA THR A 74 -1.61 5.70 -9.50
C THR A 74 -1.47 4.26 -9.96
N ALA A 75 -0.29 3.65 -9.80
CA ALA A 75 -0.08 2.23 -10.10
C ALA A 75 -0.96 1.33 -9.22
N TYR A 76 -1.00 1.62 -7.92
CA TYR A 76 -1.89 0.89 -7.01
C TYR A 76 -3.36 1.09 -7.35
N VAL A 77 -3.79 2.34 -7.64
CA VAL A 77 -5.20 2.60 -7.99
C VAL A 77 -5.64 1.86 -9.25
N GLU A 78 -4.80 1.81 -10.29
CA GLU A 78 -5.07 1.02 -11.50
C GLU A 78 -5.13 -0.48 -11.19
N GLY A 79 -4.19 -0.98 -10.39
CA GLY A 79 -4.19 -2.36 -9.91
C GLY A 79 -5.43 -2.70 -9.05
N PHE A 80 -5.88 -1.78 -8.19
CA PHE A 80 -7.12 -1.97 -7.41
C PHE A 80 -8.35 -2.10 -8.31
N ARG A 81 -8.48 -1.23 -9.31
CA ARG A 81 -9.58 -1.32 -10.30
C ARG A 81 -9.56 -2.65 -11.02
N TRP A 82 -8.39 -3.05 -11.49
CA TRP A 82 -8.17 -4.34 -12.17
C TRP A 82 -8.56 -5.52 -11.27
N ALA A 83 -8.19 -5.49 -10.00
CA ALA A 83 -8.52 -6.52 -9.01
C ALA A 83 -10.03 -6.60 -8.72
N ILE A 84 -10.67 -5.43 -8.53
CA ILE A 84 -12.11 -5.32 -8.28
C ILE A 84 -12.92 -5.90 -9.45
N GLU A 85 -12.59 -5.53 -10.69
CA GLU A 85 -13.25 -6.00 -11.91
C GLU A 85 -13.17 -7.53 -12.07
N ARG A 86 -12.08 -8.14 -11.58
CA ARG A 86 -11.84 -9.59 -11.66
C ARG A 86 -12.29 -10.37 -10.43
N GLY A 87 -12.88 -9.68 -9.46
CA GLY A 87 -13.52 -10.29 -8.30
C GLY A 87 -12.55 -10.89 -7.27
N TYR A 88 -11.33 -10.33 -7.14
CA TYR A 88 -10.43 -10.69 -6.04
C TYR A 88 -11.02 -10.25 -4.70
N ASP A 89 -10.92 -11.09 -3.69
CA ASP A 89 -11.50 -10.85 -2.37
C ASP A 89 -10.54 -10.06 -1.48
N TYR A 90 -9.22 -10.32 -1.60
CA TYR A 90 -8.15 -9.62 -0.89
C TYR A 90 -7.12 -9.06 -1.87
N VAL A 91 -6.74 -7.81 -1.68
CA VAL A 91 -5.80 -7.12 -2.56
C VAL A 91 -4.67 -6.53 -1.74
N PHE A 92 -3.44 -6.86 -2.11
CA PHE A 92 -2.24 -6.47 -1.39
C PHE A 92 -1.48 -5.38 -2.12
N GLU A 93 -0.84 -4.51 -1.36
CA GLU A 93 0.24 -3.64 -1.79
C GLU A 93 1.56 -4.22 -1.32
N MET A 94 2.54 -4.30 -2.20
CA MET A 94 3.90 -4.75 -1.87
C MET A 94 4.92 -4.11 -2.82
N ASP A 95 6.03 -3.59 -2.25
CA ASP A 95 7.14 -3.07 -3.04
C ASP A 95 8.00 -4.20 -3.61
N CYS A 96 8.66 -3.96 -4.77
CA CYS A 96 9.47 -4.96 -5.47
C CYS A 96 10.89 -5.15 -4.89
N ASP A 97 11.34 -4.33 -3.96
CA ASP A 97 12.74 -4.17 -3.55
C ASP A 97 13.18 -5.01 -2.33
N PHE A 98 12.36 -6.00 -1.93
CA PHE A 98 12.56 -6.83 -0.73
C PHE A 98 12.59 -6.07 0.61
N SER A 99 12.21 -4.79 0.64
CA SER A 99 12.02 -4.10 1.92
C SER A 99 10.84 -4.66 2.73
N HIS A 100 9.91 -5.30 2.03
CA HIS A 100 8.83 -6.11 2.57
C HIS A 100 9.18 -7.59 2.39
N ASP A 101 9.47 -8.30 3.48
CA ASP A 101 9.75 -9.74 3.43
C ASP A 101 8.48 -10.51 3.04
N PRO A 102 8.51 -11.28 1.91
CA PRO A 102 7.39 -12.11 1.49
C PRO A 102 6.92 -13.10 2.55
N GLY A 103 7.79 -13.53 3.45
CA GLY A 103 7.46 -14.44 4.56
C GLY A 103 6.33 -13.95 5.47
N TYR A 104 6.01 -12.65 5.47
CA TYR A 104 4.87 -12.10 6.20
C TYR A 104 3.52 -12.24 5.46
N LEU A 105 3.51 -12.51 4.15
CA LEU A 105 2.27 -12.58 3.35
C LEU A 105 1.23 -13.55 3.92
N PRO A 106 1.58 -14.78 4.38
CA PRO A 106 0.60 -15.71 4.96
C PRO A 106 -0.06 -15.22 6.26
N THR A 107 0.49 -14.18 6.91
CA THR A 107 -0.10 -13.59 8.12
C THR A 107 -1.34 -12.74 7.80
N PHE A 108 -1.37 -12.06 6.67
CA PHE A 108 -2.46 -11.15 6.32
C PHE A 108 -3.83 -11.84 6.22
N PRO A 109 -3.99 -12.99 5.50
CA PRO A 109 -5.27 -13.68 5.42
C PRO A 109 -5.85 -14.03 6.79
N THR A 110 -5.02 -14.34 7.79
CA THR A 110 -5.50 -14.66 9.14
C THR A 110 -6.10 -13.45 9.86
N LYS A 111 -5.70 -12.23 9.51
CA LYS A 111 -6.11 -10.99 10.16
C LYS A 111 -7.21 -10.24 9.39
N ILE A 112 -7.19 -10.30 8.07
CA ILE A 112 -8.15 -9.58 7.22
C ILE A 112 -9.58 -10.12 7.38
N THR A 113 -9.76 -11.35 7.86
CA THR A 113 -11.09 -11.91 8.16
C THR A 113 -11.88 -11.05 9.15
N SER A 114 -11.20 -10.34 10.05
CA SER A 114 -11.80 -9.47 11.08
C SER A 114 -11.50 -7.99 10.87
N ALA A 115 -10.98 -7.60 9.70
CA ALA A 115 -10.56 -6.24 9.38
C ALA A 115 -10.91 -5.88 7.94
N ASP A 116 -10.87 -4.59 7.59
CA ASP A 116 -11.06 -4.08 6.25
C ASP A 116 -9.73 -3.66 5.60
N LEU A 117 -8.75 -3.34 6.43
CA LEU A 117 -7.37 -3.07 6.08
C LEU A 117 -6.44 -3.71 7.11
N VAL A 118 -5.45 -4.45 6.64
CA VAL A 118 -4.35 -4.96 7.47
C VAL A 118 -3.05 -4.32 7.00
N ILE A 119 -2.23 -3.87 7.96
CA ILE A 119 -0.95 -3.21 7.70
C ILE A 119 0.17 -3.99 8.39
N GLY A 120 1.20 -4.36 7.63
CA GLY A 120 2.50 -4.75 8.18
C GLY A 120 3.20 -3.51 8.72
N SER A 121 3.26 -3.39 10.04
CA SER A 121 3.63 -2.15 10.73
C SER A 121 5.02 -2.20 11.34
N ARG A 122 5.77 -1.13 11.12
CA ARG A 122 7.11 -0.89 11.71
C ARG A 122 7.02 -0.34 13.13
N TYR A 123 5.85 0.16 13.54
CA TYR A 123 5.67 0.99 14.75
C TYR A 123 4.80 0.39 15.83
N VAL A 124 4.21 -0.78 15.62
CA VAL A 124 3.58 -1.57 16.69
C VAL A 124 4.62 -2.39 17.44
N LYS A 125 4.29 -2.85 18.63
CA LYS A 125 5.20 -3.65 19.48
C LYS A 125 5.71 -4.87 18.71
N GLY A 126 7.03 -4.98 18.55
CA GLY A 126 7.70 -6.03 17.79
C GLY A 126 8.08 -5.60 16.35
N GLY A 127 7.56 -4.49 15.85
CA GLY A 127 8.00 -3.91 14.56
C GLY A 127 9.39 -3.28 14.67
N SER A 128 10.14 -3.27 13.56
CA SER A 128 11.52 -2.77 13.56
C SER A 128 12.00 -2.27 12.20
N THR A 129 13.06 -1.45 12.24
CA THR A 129 13.79 -0.93 11.08
C THR A 129 15.29 -1.02 11.36
N PRO A 130 15.91 -2.22 11.37
CA PRO A 130 17.24 -2.46 11.93
C PRO A 130 18.34 -1.58 11.29
N ASN A 131 18.30 -1.42 9.98
CA ASN A 131 19.36 -0.76 9.21
C ASN A 131 19.17 0.77 9.05
N TRP A 132 18.12 1.35 9.65
CA TRP A 132 17.88 2.78 9.53
C TRP A 132 18.72 3.60 10.50
N GLY A 133 19.35 4.65 9.99
CA GLY A 133 20.00 5.66 10.83
C GLY A 133 18.99 6.38 11.74
N ILE A 134 19.47 6.89 12.87
CA ILE A 134 18.65 7.54 13.90
C ILE A 134 17.79 8.67 13.31
N LEU A 135 18.39 9.54 12.47
CA LEU A 135 17.66 10.67 11.85
C LEU A 135 16.49 10.19 10.98
N ARG A 136 16.69 9.16 10.17
CA ARG A 136 15.63 8.58 9.33
C ARG A 136 14.50 7.99 10.18
N ARG A 137 14.83 7.31 11.29
CA ARG A 137 13.83 6.79 12.24
C ARG A 137 13.02 7.92 12.85
N LEU A 138 13.68 9.00 13.31
CA LEU A 138 13.00 10.15 13.91
C LEU A 138 12.08 10.86 12.92
N ILE A 139 12.53 11.09 11.68
CA ILE A 139 11.73 11.73 10.63
C ILE A 139 10.51 10.84 10.30
N SER A 140 10.70 9.54 10.14
CA SER A 140 9.62 8.62 9.79
C SER A 140 8.61 8.46 10.95
N TRP A 141 9.09 8.29 12.17
CA TRP A 141 8.24 8.25 13.37
C TRP A 141 7.48 9.57 13.57
N GLY A 142 8.18 10.71 13.46
CA GLY A 142 7.58 12.03 13.59
C GLY A 142 6.53 12.30 12.51
N GLY A 143 6.77 11.88 11.27
CA GLY A 143 5.79 11.99 10.18
C GLY A 143 4.52 11.17 10.44
N ASN A 144 4.66 9.94 10.94
CA ASN A 144 3.51 9.13 11.35
C ASN A 144 2.75 9.75 12.54
N ALA A 145 3.47 10.19 13.57
CA ALA A 145 2.87 10.85 14.74
C ALA A 145 2.10 12.13 14.33
N PHE A 146 2.68 12.94 13.45
CA PHE A 146 2.05 14.14 12.92
C PHE A 146 0.77 13.81 12.13
N ALA A 147 0.82 12.84 11.20
CA ALA A 147 -0.36 12.46 10.43
C ALA A 147 -1.49 11.94 11.34
N ARG A 148 -1.14 11.11 12.32
CA ARG A 148 -2.08 10.58 13.31
C ARG A 148 -2.75 11.69 14.12
N LEU A 149 -1.96 12.62 14.64
CA LEU A 149 -2.48 13.73 15.46
C LEU A 149 -3.38 14.65 14.63
N MET A 150 -2.95 15.05 13.45
CA MET A 150 -3.67 16.00 12.60
C MET A 150 -4.96 15.44 12.02
N LEU A 151 -4.98 14.14 11.68
CA LEU A 151 -6.11 13.49 11.02
C LEU A 151 -6.93 12.58 11.96
N GLY A 152 -6.52 12.44 13.22
CA GLY A 152 -7.20 11.57 14.19
C GLY A 152 -7.10 10.08 13.86
N LEU A 153 -6.00 9.63 13.24
CA LEU A 153 -5.83 8.25 12.80
C LEU A 153 -5.47 7.32 13.97
N LYS A 154 -6.02 6.13 13.94
CA LYS A 154 -5.75 5.06 14.92
C LYS A 154 -4.52 4.23 14.54
N ALA A 155 -4.32 3.98 13.23
CA ALA A 155 -3.18 3.25 12.72
C ALA A 155 -1.85 3.91 13.13
N HIS A 156 -0.86 3.10 13.54
CA HIS A 156 0.47 3.58 13.93
C HIS A 156 1.38 3.79 12.73
N ASP A 157 1.28 2.93 11.72
CA ASP A 157 2.03 3.04 10.48
C ASP A 157 1.17 3.51 9.32
N CYS A 158 1.02 4.83 9.20
CA CYS A 158 0.24 5.44 8.14
C CYS A 158 1.00 5.51 6.80
N THR A 159 2.31 5.25 6.80
CA THR A 159 3.19 5.45 5.63
C THR A 159 3.74 4.16 5.04
N GLY A 160 3.57 3.02 5.72
CA GLY A 160 3.99 1.71 5.21
C GLY A 160 3.19 1.29 3.99
N GLY A 161 3.85 0.67 3.01
CA GLY A 161 3.24 0.19 1.76
C GLY A 161 2.98 -1.32 1.75
N PHE A 162 3.14 -2.01 2.88
CA PHE A 162 2.83 -3.43 2.97
C PHE A 162 1.46 -3.63 3.60
N ARG A 163 0.45 -3.80 2.75
CA ARG A 163 -0.96 -3.74 3.13
C ARG A 163 -1.78 -4.82 2.46
N CYS A 164 -2.90 -5.16 3.09
CA CYS A 164 -3.94 -5.98 2.49
C CYS A 164 -5.30 -5.33 2.74
N TYR A 165 -6.06 -5.14 1.70
CA TYR A 165 -7.41 -4.59 1.73
C TYR A 165 -8.43 -5.67 1.42
N ARG A 166 -9.57 -5.58 2.08
CA ARG A 166 -10.79 -6.28 1.65
C ARG A 166 -11.38 -5.56 0.44
N ARG A 167 -11.84 -6.31 -0.56
CA ARG A 167 -12.43 -5.76 -1.80
C ARG A 167 -13.53 -4.74 -1.53
N GLU A 168 -14.44 -5.04 -0.59
CA GLU A 168 -15.57 -4.18 -0.26
C GLU A 168 -15.10 -2.81 0.25
N MET A 169 -13.99 -2.75 0.94
CA MET A 169 -13.37 -1.49 1.38
C MET A 169 -12.71 -0.76 0.21
N LEU A 170 -12.00 -1.46 -0.67
CA LEU A 170 -11.40 -0.86 -1.87
C LEU A 170 -12.44 -0.17 -2.76
N GLN A 171 -13.64 -0.75 -2.87
CA GLN A 171 -14.74 -0.19 -3.66
C GLN A 171 -15.31 1.10 -3.07
N GLN A 172 -15.19 1.30 -1.76
CA GLN A 172 -15.75 2.47 -1.05
C GLN A 172 -14.77 3.64 -0.99
N VAL A 173 -13.46 3.38 -0.98
CA VAL A 173 -12.44 4.43 -0.88
C VAL A 173 -12.46 5.31 -2.14
N PRO A 174 -12.59 6.65 -2.00
CA PRO A 174 -12.60 7.58 -3.13
C PRO A 174 -11.17 7.86 -3.62
N TRP A 175 -10.58 6.91 -4.34
CA TRP A 175 -9.19 6.94 -4.80
C TRP A 175 -8.84 8.18 -5.64
N ASP A 176 -9.81 8.73 -6.37
CA ASP A 176 -9.67 9.97 -7.16
C ASP A 176 -9.39 11.21 -6.30
N LYS A 177 -9.72 11.17 -5.01
CA LYS A 177 -9.44 12.25 -4.06
C LYS A 177 -8.03 12.17 -3.47
N ILE A 178 -7.36 11.02 -3.58
CA ILE A 178 -6.00 10.79 -3.10
C ILE A 178 -5.03 11.16 -4.23
N ARG A 179 -4.71 12.44 -4.37
CA ARG A 179 -3.93 12.97 -5.50
C ARG A 179 -2.41 12.95 -5.28
N LEU A 180 -1.95 12.39 -4.16
CA LEU A 180 -0.52 12.34 -3.84
C LEU A 180 0.11 11.01 -4.20
N GLN A 181 1.44 11.09 -4.34
CA GLN A 181 2.33 9.97 -4.62
C GLN A 181 3.06 9.54 -3.34
N GLY A 182 3.58 8.32 -3.31
CA GLY A 182 4.40 7.84 -2.22
C GLY A 182 3.69 7.85 -0.85
N TYR A 183 4.33 8.44 0.16
CA TYR A 183 3.80 8.44 1.54
C TYR A 183 2.45 9.15 1.69
N GLY A 184 2.21 10.20 0.92
CA GLY A 184 0.95 10.91 0.96
C GLY A 184 -0.22 10.07 0.46
N PHE A 185 0.01 9.18 -0.51
CA PHE A 185 -0.96 8.19 -0.95
C PHE A 185 -1.34 7.24 0.18
N GLN A 186 -0.34 6.69 0.87
CA GLN A 186 -0.54 5.75 1.95
C GLN A 186 -1.31 6.36 3.15
N ILE A 187 -0.98 7.61 3.51
CA ILE A 187 -1.71 8.35 4.56
C ILE A 187 -3.17 8.59 4.13
N GLY A 188 -3.40 9.01 2.89
CA GLY A 188 -4.74 9.22 2.35
C GLY A 188 -5.58 7.94 2.35
N ALA A 189 -5.00 6.81 1.99
CA ALA A 189 -5.68 5.51 1.99
C ALA A 189 -6.15 5.12 3.40
N VAL A 190 -5.27 5.16 4.41
CA VAL A 190 -5.65 4.89 5.82
C VAL A 190 -6.73 5.86 6.29
N TYR A 191 -6.57 7.15 5.99
CA TYR A 191 -7.53 8.17 6.38
C TYR A 191 -8.93 7.85 5.85
N TYR A 192 -9.08 7.56 4.56
CA TYR A 192 -10.40 7.25 4.01
C TYR A 192 -10.96 5.92 4.53
N VAL A 193 -10.14 4.89 4.72
CA VAL A 193 -10.59 3.64 5.34
C VAL A 193 -11.17 3.91 6.73
N GLU A 194 -10.44 4.61 7.61
CA GLU A 194 -10.93 4.91 8.96
C GLU A 194 -12.15 5.85 8.97
N ARG A 195 -12.23 6.81 8.04
CA ARG A 195 -13.39 7.73 7.91
C ARG A 195 -14.65 7.04 7.40
N LEU A 196 -14.51 5.98 6.62
CA LEU A 196 -15.62 5.13 6.18
C LEU A 196 -16.07 4.13 7.27
N GLY A 197 -15.44 4.17 8.44
CA GLY A 197 -15.72 3.25 9.54
C GLY A 197 -15.01 1.89 9.40
N GLY A 198 -14.09 1.76 8.43
CA GLY A 198 -13.32 0.54 8.21
C GLY A 198 -12.40 0.22 9.38
N LYS A 199 -12.33 -1.06 9.70
CA LYS A 199 -11.46 -1.56 10.78
C LYS A 199 -10.05 -1.80 10.25
N VAL A 200 -9.08 -1.06 10.81
CA VAL A 200 -7.65 -1.24 10.53
C VAL A 200 -7.03 -2.11 11.61
N VAL A 201 -6.26 -3.11 11.19
CA VAL A 201 -5.46 -3.98 12.08
C VAL A 201 -4.00 -3.91 11.63
N GLU A 202 -3.10 -3.84 12.59
CA GLU A 202 -1.66 -3.84 12.37
C GLU A 202 -1.01 -5.07 12.99
N PHE A 203 0.03 -5.57 12.35
CA PHE A 203 0.92 -6.57 12.96
C PHE A 203 2.38 -6.20 12.71
N PRO A 204 3.30 -6.59 13.60
CA PRO A 204 4.69 -6.18 13.49
C PRO A 204 5.38 -6.83 12.31
N ILE A 205 6.18 -6.02 11.61
CA ILE A 205 7.14 -6.50 10.62
C ILE A 205 8.53 -5.93 10.90
N THR A 206 9.56 -6.62 10.43
CA THR A 206 10.89 -6.05 10.25
C THR A 206 10.96 -5.50 8.84
N PHE A 207 11.21 -4.19 8.73
CA PHE A 207 11.39 -3.53 7.45
C PHE A 207 12.89 -3.38 7.20
N GLU A 208 13.39 -4.06 6.19
CA GLU A 208 14.80 -3.95 5.79
C GLU A 208 14.99 -2.85 4.75
N ASP A 209 16.23 -2.36 4.62
CA ASP A 209 16.57 -1.51 3.48
C ASP A 209 16.58 -2.38 2.21
N ARG A 210 16.16 -1.77 1.10
CA ARG A 210 16.15 -2.43 -0.21
C ARG A 210 17.48 -3.12 -0.51
N ARG A 211 17.41 -4.29 -1.13
CA ARG A 211 18.62 -5.07 -1.48
C ARG A 211 19.44 -4.39 -2.56
N VAL A 212 18.77 -3.79 -3.55
CA VAL A 212 19.40 -3.13 -4.70
C VAL A 212 18.70 -1.78 -4.95
N GLY A 213 19.47 -0.77 -5.42
CA GLY A 213 18.98 0.54 -5.78
C GLY A 213 19.12 1.61 -4.67
N GLN A 214 18.80 2.86 -5.02
CA GLN A 214 18.87 3.99 -4.09
C GLN A 214 17.48 4.40 -3.61
N SER A 215 17.40 4.85 -2.35
CA SER A 215 16.15 5.37 -1.77
C SER A 215 15.66 6.57 -2.57
N LYS A 216 14.43 6.51 -3.07
CA LYS A 216 13.76 7.60 -3.82
C LYS A 216 13.19 8.68 -2.89
N MET A 217 13.54 8.66 -1.58
CA MET A 217 13.05 9.62 -0.59
C MET A 217 13.74 10.97 -0.75
N SER A 218 13.01 11.99 -1.17
CA SER A 218 13.50 13.37 -1.22
C SER A 218 12.78 14.23 -0.17
N SER A 219 13.44 15.29 0.30
CA SER A 219 12.86 16.29 1.19
C SER A 219 11.56 16.90 0.63
N ARG A 220 11.47 17.00 -0.69
CA ARG A 220 10.28 17.46 -1.39
C ARG A 220 9.07 16.55 -1.15
N ILE A 221 9.24 15.23 -1.25
CA ILE A 221 8.17 14.24 -1.00
C ILE A 221 7.68 14.35 0.45
N VAL A 222 8.59 14.54 1.39
CA VAL A 222 8.24 14.72 2.81
C VAL A 222 7.42 16.00 2.99
N MET A 223 7.85 17.13 2.41
CA MET A 223 7.12 18.41 2.51
C MET A 223 5.75 18.37 1.84
N GLU A 224 5.64 17.71 0.68
CA GLU A 224 4.37 17.50 -0.01
C GLU A 224 3.39 16.67 0.84
N ALA A 225 3.87 15.63 1.54
CA ALA A 225 3.06 14.83 2.46
C ALA A 225 2.58 15.67 3.67
N PHE A 226 3.44 16.50 4.26
CA PHE A 226 3.07 17.42 5.35
C PHE A 226 1.98 18.42 4.90
N ALA A 227 2.19 19.09 3.77
CA ALA A 227 1.21 20.05 3.23
C ALA A 227 -0.15 19.37 2.94
N TYR A 228 -0.13 18.13 2.49
CA TYR A 228 -1.34 17.37 2.24
C TYR A 228 -2.10 17.04 3.53
N VAL A 229 -1.41 16.55 4.54
CA VAL A 229 -2.02 16.26 5.85
C VAL A 229 -2.69 17.51 6.43
N ILE A 230 -2.03 18.67 6.37
CA ILE A 230 -2.61 19.96 6.82
C ILE A 230 -3.87 20.29 6.00
N ARG A 231 -3.81 20.16 4.66
CA ARG A 231 -4.95 20.43 3.78
C ARG A 231 -6.14 19.52 4.08
N MET A 232 -5.88 18.22 4.29
CA MET A 232 -6.91 17.25 4.67
C MET A 232 -7.56 17.62 6.00
N ALA A 233 -6.76 17.93 7.03
CA ALA A 233 -7.25 18.33 8.35
C ALA A 233 -8.14 19.59 8.30
N LEU A 234 -7.74 20.60 7.50
CA LEU A 234 -8.53 21.82 7.29
C LEU A 234 -9.83 21.56 6.52
N SER A 235 -9.81 20.64 5.55
CA SER A 235 -11.01 20.26 4.78
C SER A 235 -12.03 19.52 5.65
N ASP A 236 -11.56 18.74 6.60
CA ASP A 236 -12.40 18.00 7.54
C ASP A 236 -13.14 18.91 8.51
N LYS A 237 -12.46 19.92 9.06
CA LYS A 237 -13.09 20.91 9.93
C LYS A 237 -14.26 21.61 9.22
N LYS A 238 -14.08 21.97 7.95
CA LYS A 238 -15.15 22.59 7.14
C LYS A 238 -16.33 21.65 6.85
N ARG A 239 -16.13 20.32 6.85
CA ARG A 239 -17.20 19.32 6.63
C ARG A 239 -17.90 18.92 7.93
N GLY A 240 -17.22 18.94 9.06
CA GLY A 240 -17.81 18.74 10.40
C GLY A 240 -18.89 19.78 10.69
N ASP A 241 -18.66 21.03 10.29
CA ASP A 241 -19.66 22.13 10.44
C ASP A 241 -20.90 21.93 9.55
N VAL A 242 -20.80 21.21 8.43
CA VAL A 242 -21.94 20.97 7.51
C VAL A 242 -22.81 19.79 7.96
N HIS A 243 -22.24 18.81 8.67
CA HIS A 243 -23.03 17.67 9.20
C HIS A 243 -23.85 18.07 10.44
N THR A 244 -23.36 19.02 11.24
CA THR A 244 -24.09 19.54 12.39
C THR A 244 -25.32 20.35 11.95
N LEU A 245 -25.28 21.02 10.81
CA LEU A 245 -26.39 21.81 10.26
C LEU A 245 -27.52 20.97 9.63
N LYS A 246 -27.29 19.70 9.33
CA LYS A 246 -28.33 18.80 8.78
C LYS A 246 -29.11 18.02 9.83
N SER A 247 -28.65 17.99 11.08
CA SER A 247 -29.36 17.37 12.21
C SER A 247 -30.29 18.31 12.95
N GLU A 248 -30.30 19.61 12.62
CA GLU A 248 -31.19 20.62 13.24
C GLU A 248 -32.42 20.98 12.40
N THR A 249 -32.63 20.27 11.27
CA THR A 249 -33.79 20.53 10.38
C THR A 249 -34.58 19.24 10.08
N THR A 250 -34.91 18.50 11.14
CA THR A 250 -35.92 17.42 11.04
C THR A 250 -36.79 17.43 12.28
#